data_419edeab0c48986acb719bfd4f82ae86
#
_entry.id   419edeab0c48986acb719bfd4f82ae86
#
_cell.length_a   1.000
_cell.length_b   1.000
_cell.length_c   1.000
_cell.angle_alpha   90.00
_cell.angle_beta   90.00
_cell.angle_gamma   90.00
#
_symmetry.space_group_name_H-M   'P 1'
#
loop_
_entity.id
_entity.type
_entity.pdbx_description
1 polymer ?
#
loop_
_entity_poly.entity_id
_entity_poly.type
_entity_poly.pdbx_seq_one_letter_code
_entity_poly.pdbx_strand_id
1 'polypeptide(L)'
;MSARERVRLGGRSARIQAAVHQAVNDLSAEIDRTELTVPMLAARAGVPPSTIYRRWGGLPELLADVAVQRLRPLADPLDTGTLRGDLENWAEQYMEEMSSPVGLAMMRDVLSTSPGADNACQCSRYVAEQLEAIAARARNRGEATPEVDAMVDLIVAPIMYRILFGAPDTLDTAYCDKLIERALTG
;
A
#
# COMPACT_ATOMS: atom_id res chain seq x y z
N MET A 1 18.54 37.87 1.79
CA MET A 1 17.29 37.55 1.07
C MET A 1 16.67 36.31 1.74
N SER A 2 15.45 36.45 2.19
CA SER A 2 14.83 35.82 3.35
C SER A 2 14.38 34.37 3.16
N ALA A 3 14.67 33.53 4.15
CA ALA A 3 14.27 32.10 4.28
C ALA A 3 12.75 31.89 4.48
N ARG A 4 11.92 32.93 4.30
CA ARG A 4 10.46 32.87 4.59
C ARG A 4 9.58 32.44 3.41
N GLU A 5 10.12 32.25 2.20
CA GLU A 5 9.29 32.04 1.00
C GLU A 5 9.07 30.56 0.62
N ARG A 6 9.83 29.61 1.17
CA ARG A 6 9.72 28.17 0.83
C ARG A 6 8.67 27.37 1.62
N VAL A 7 8.09 27.92 2.68
CA VAL A 7 7.12 27.23 3.55
C VAL A 7 5.66 27.33 3.04
N ARG A 8 5.35 28.17 2.06
CA ARG A 8 3.97 28.44 1.62
C ARG A 8 3.42 27.54 0.49
N LEU A 9 4.24 26.83 -0.27
CA LEU A 9 3.78 26.03 -1.41
C LEU A 9 3.17 24.66 -1.01
N GLY A 10 3.54 24.06 0.13
CA GLY A 10 3.00 22.79 0.61
C GLY A 10 1.62 22.88 1.30
N GLY A 11 1.33 23.95 2.00
CA GLY A 11 0.20 24.02 2.92
C GLY A 11 -1.20 23.98 2.29
N ARG A 12 -1.43 24.66 1.16
CA ARG A 12 -2.75 24.69 0.49
C ARG A 12 -3.01 23.41 -0.32
N SER A 13 -2.01 22.96 -1.03
CA SER A 13 -2.06 21.73 -1.83
C SER A 13 -2.30 20.50 -0.95
N ALA A 14 -1.55 20.38 0.15
CA ALA A 14 -1.73 19.28 1.11
C ALA A 14 -3.10 19.30 1.80
N ARG A 15 -3.62 20.49 2.15
CA ARG A 15 -4.97 20.62 2.73
C ARG A 15 -6.06 20.19 1.77
N ILE A 16 -5.97 20.54 0.48
CA ILE A 16 -6.92 20.11 -0.55
C ILE A 16 -6.86 18.57 -0.70
N GLN A 17 -5.67 18.01 -0.74
CA GLN A 17 -5.49 16.56 -0.83
C GLN A 17 -6.14 15.85 0.37
N ALA A 18 -5.82 16.27 1.57
CA ALA A 18 -6.40 15.70 2.79
C ALA A 18 -7.93 15.81 2.82
N ALA A 19 -8.51 16.95 2.41
CA ALA A 19 -9.96 17.14 2.37
C ALA A 19 -10.63 16.22 1.33
N VAL A 20 -10.02 16.03 0.16
CA VAL A 20 -10.56 15.14 -0.89
C VAL A 20 -10.42 13.68 -0.47
N HIS A 21 -9.28 13.27 0.11
CA HIS A 21 -9.08 11.91 0.64
C HIS A 21 -10.08 11.60 1.75
N GLN A 22 -10.32 12.55 2.67
CA GLN A 22 -11.34 12.38 3.71
C GLN A 22 -12.74 12.23 3.10
N ALA A 23 -13.08 13.01 2.08
CA ALA A 23 -14.37 12.89 1.39
C ALA A 23 -14.56 11.52 0.73
N VAL A 24 -13.49 10.93 0.16
CA VAL A 24 -13.52 9.55 -0.37
C VAL A 24 -13.80 8.55 0.75
N ASN A 25 -13.09 8.66 1.87
CA ASN A 25 -13.28 7.75 3.01
C ASN A 25 -14.70 7.83 3.58
N ASP A 26 -15.22 9.06 3.79
CA ASP A 26 -16.54 9.29 4.34
C ASP A 26 -17.64 8.72 3.42
N LEU A 27 -17.60 9.07 2.13
CA LEU A 27 -18.60 8.61 1.18
C LEU A 27 -18.53 7.09 0.93
N SER A 28 -17.33 6.50 0.91
CA SER A 28 -17.17 5.04 0.79
C SER A 28 -17.75 4.26 1.97
N ALA A 29 -17.95 4.90 3.11
CA ALA A 29 -18.63 4.32 4.27
C ALA A 29 -20.15 4.49 4.24
N GLU A 30 -20.66 5.45 3.44
CA GLU A 30 -22.07 5.83 3.39
C GLU A 30 -22.82 5.20 2.21
N ILE A 31 -22.15 5.05 1.06
CA ILE A 31 -22.77 4.56 -0.20
C ILE A 31 -21.92 3.51 -0.86
N ASP A 32 -22.51 2.75 -1.80
CA ASP A 32 -21.78 1.80 -2.60
C ASP A 32 -20.73 2.51 -3.47
N ARG A 33 -19.60 1.84 -3.64
CA ARG A 33 -18.46 2.37 -4.38
C ARG A 33 -18.80 2.68 -5.84
N THR A 34 -19.71 1.93 -6.44
CA THR A 34 -20.17 2.11 -7.83
C THR A 34 -20.98 3.39 -8.01
N GLU A 35 -21.49 3.95 -6.92
CA GLU A 35 -22.26 5.21 -6.92
C GLU A 35 -21.39 6.45 -6.72
N LEU A 36 -20.10 6.28 -6.37
CA LEU A 36 -19.17 7.39 -6.17
C LEU A 36 -18.92 8.16 -7.46
N THR A 37 -19.02 9.47 -7.37
CA THR A 37 -18.75 10.38 -8.49
C THR A 37 -17.85 11.54 -8.08
N VAL A 38 -17.07 12.08 -9.04
CA VAL A 38 -16.23 13.25 -8.78
C VAL A 38 -17.03 14.46 -8.28
N PRO A 39 -18.25 14.79 -8.80
CA PRO A 39 -19.05 15.87 -8.24
C PRO A 39 -19.45 15.69 -6.77
N MET A 40 -19.80 14.45 -6.36
CA MET A 40 -20.13 14.15 -4.95
C MET A 40 -18.94 14.35 -4.03
N LEU A 41 -17.77 13.83 -4.44
CA LEU A 41 -16.52 13.98 -3.69
C LEU A 41 -16.09 15.45 -3.59
N ALA A 42 -16.22 16.20 -4.68
CA ALA A 42 -15.91 17.63 -4.71
C ALA A 42 -16.81 18.44 -3.77
N ALA A 43 -18.12 18.15 -3.78
CA ALA A 43 -19.09 18.79 -2.89
C ALA A 43 -18.78 18.48 -1.41
N ARG A 44 -18.50 17.21 -1.06
CA ARG A 44 -18.14 16.79 0.29
C ARG A 44 -16.83 17.43 0.76
N ALA A 45 -15.82 17.53 -0.13
CA ALA A 45 -14.51 18.12 0.16
C ALA A 45 -14.52 19.67 0.15
N GLY A 46 -15.60 20.31 -0.28
CA GLY A 46 -15.69 21.77 -0.38
C GLY A 46 -14.77 22.36 -1.46
N VAL A 47 -14.56 21.63 -2.56
CA VAL A 47 -13.71 22.08 -3.69
C VAL A 47 -14.48 21.99 -5.02
N PRO A 48 -14.12 22.80 -6.03
CA PRO A 48 -14.69 22.64 -7.37
C PRO A 48 -14.31 21.28 -7.99
N PRO A 49 -15.19 20.60 -8.74
CA PRO A 49 -14.87 19.34 -9.45
C PRO A 49 -13.64 19.45 -10.36
N SER A 50 -13.43 20.62 -11.00
CA SER A 50 -12.26 20.89 -11.83
C SER A 50 -10.93 20.78 -11.06
N THR A 51 -10.94 20.95 -9.74
CA THR A 51 -9.76 20.78 -8.90
C THR A 51 -9.36 19.30 -8.84
N ILE A 52 -10.34 18.39 -8.73
CA ILE A 52 -10.10 16.95 -8.73
C ILE A 52 -9.59 16.49 -10.09
N TYR A 53 -10.29 16.86 -11.18
CA TYR A 53 -9.86 16.49 -12.54
C TYR A 53 -8.45 16.98 -12.88
N ARG A 54 -8.12 18.21 -12.51
CA ARG A 54 -6.77 18.77 -12.78
C ARG A 54 -5.68 18.06 -11.99
N ARG A 55 -5.98 17.54 -10.80
CA ARG A 55 -4.98 16.98 -9.89
C ARG A 55 -4.79 15.48 -10.06
N TRP A 56 -5.87 14.76 -10.29
CA TRP A 56 -5.86 13.29 -10.38
C TRP A 56 -6.21 12.78 -11.78
N GLY A 57 -6.82 13.58 -12.63
CA GLY A 57 -7.29 13.13 -13.94
C GLY A 57 -8.72 12.62 -13.92
N GLY A 58 -9.09 11.82 -12.92
CA GLY A 58 -10.42 11.23 -12.78
C GLY A 58 -10.64 10.53 -11.46
N LEU A 59 -11.78 9.82 -11.39
CA LEU A 59 -12.16 9.05 -10.21
C LEU A 59 -11.23 7.85 -9.97
N PRO A 60 -10.86 7.03 -10.97
CA PRO A 60 -9.96 5.89 -10.75
C PRO A 60 -8.62 6.29 -10.15
N GLU A 61 -7.98 7.33 -10.68
CA GLU A 61 -6.69 7.84 -10.22
C GLU A 61 -6.78 8.42 -8.80
N LEU A 62 -7.89 9.10 -8.48
CA LEU A 62 -8.15 9.59 -7.13
C LEU A 62 -8.29 8.43 -6.14
N LEU A 63 -9.08 7.41 -6.49
CA LEU A 63 -9.29 6.24 -5.62
C LEU A 63 -7.99 5.46 -5.42
N ALA A 64 -7.17 5.33 -6.45
CA ALA A 64 -5.84 4.73 -6.36
C ALA A 64 -4.90 5.54 -5.44
N ASP A 65 -4.88 6.87 -5.53
CA ASP A 65 -4.09 7.73 -4.65
C ASP A 65 -4.52 7.57 -3.17
N VAL A 66 -5.82 7.50 -2.91
CA VAL A 66 -6.35 7.22 -1.55
C VAL A 66 -5.94 5.83 -1.08
N ALA A 67 -6.05 4.81 -1.92
CA ALA A 67 -5.67 3.44 -1.59
C ALA A 67 -4.18 3.35 -1.22
N VAL A 68 -3.31 3.95 -2.01
CA VAL A 68 -1.86 4.00 -1.75
C VAL A 68 -1.54 4.68 -0.42
N GLN A 69 -2.23 5.79 -0.11
CA GLN A 69 -2.03 6.46 1.18
C GLN A 69 -2.46 5.60 2.37
N ARG A 70 -3.48 4.78 2.23
CA ARG A 70 -3.95 3.85 3.28
C ARG A 70 -3.04 2.62 3.41
N LEU A 71 -2.46 2.16 2.31
CA LEU A 71 -1.50 1.04 2.28
C LEU A 71 -0.11 1.46 2.77
N ARG A 72 0.11 2.74 3.04
CA ARG A 72 1.37 3.22 3.57
C ARG A 72 1.58 2.65 4.98
N PRO A 73 2.70 1.95 5.23
CA PRO A 73 3.04 1.45 6.55
C PRO A 73 3.12 2.59 7.58
N LEU A 74 2.52 2.40 8.73
CA LEU A 74 2.51 3.38 9.82
C LEU A 74 3.68 3.19 10.79
N ALA A 75 4.31 2.02 10.76
CA ALA A 75 5.44 1.65 11.62
C ALA A 75 6.38 0.71 10.86
N ASP A 76 7.60 0.60 11.37
CA ASP A 76 8.54 -0.42 10.90
C ASP A 76 8.03 -1.82 11.27
N PRO A 77 8.43 -2.87 10.50
CA PRO A 77 8.12 -4.25 10.83
C PRO A 77 8.61 -4.63 12.23
N LEU A 78 7.88 -5.52 12.91
CA LEU A 78 8.25 -6.01 14.23
C LEU A 78 9.66 -6.61 14.21
N ASP A 79 10.46 -6.33 15.25
CA ASP A 79 11.75 -6.97 15.50
C ASP A 79 11.56 -8.13 16.49
N THR A 80 11.61 -9.36 15.98
CA THR A 80 11.47 -10.59 16.77
C THR A 80 12.82 -11.12 17.27
N GLY A 81 13.91 -10.52 16.80
CA GLY A 81 15.28 -10.94 17.10
C GLY A 81 15.88 -11.90 16.10
N THR A 82 15.16 -12.37 15.08
CA THR A 82 15.65 -13.24 14.00
C THR A 82 15.06 -12.87 12.65
N LEU A 83 15.81 -13.08 11.56
CA LEU A 83 15.31 -12.85 10.20
C LEU A 83 14.04 -13.66 9.92
N ARG A 84 14.04 -14.96 10.29
CA ARG A 84 12.90 -15.85 10.11
C ARG A 84 11.66 -15.31 10.81
N GLY A 85 11.74 -15.03 12.11
CA GLY A 85 10.61 -14.54 12.89
C GLY A 85 10.09 -13.18 12.41
N ASP A 86 11.01 -12.27 11.98
CA ASP A 86 10.64 -10.99 11.39
C ASP A 86 9.83 -11.17 10.10
N LEU A 87 10.26 -12.08 9.21
CA LEU A 87 9.57 -12.39 7.96
C LEU A 87 8.24 -13.13 8.20
N GLU A 88 8.17 -14.08 9.14
CA GLU A 88 6.94 -14.80 9.49
C GLU A 88 5.87 -13.82 9.97
N ASN A 89 6.21 -12.94 10.95
CA ASN A 89 5.28 -11.94 11.45
C ASN A 89 4.82 -10.96 10.35
N TRP A 90 5.78 -10.47 9.55
CA TRP A 90 5.48 -9.54 8.46
C TRP A 90 4.60 -10.18 7.38
N ALA A 91 4.89 -11.39 6.94
CA ALA A 91 4.15 -12.08 5.88
C ALA A 91 2.72 -12.42 6.33
N GLU A 92 2.53 -12.82 7.59
CA GLU A 92 1.21 -13.08 8.18
C GLU A 92 0.36 -11.81 8.19
N GLN A 93 0.88 -10.69 8.70
CA GLN A 93 0.19 -9.41 8.69
C GLN A 93 -0.13 -8.93 7.27
N TYR A 94 0.82 -9.04 6.36
CA TYR A 94 0.63 -8.67 4.96
C TYR A 94 -0.47 -9.51 4.30
N MET A 95 -0.47 -10.82 4.51
CA MET A 95 -1.48 -11.74 4.01
C MET A 95 -2.87 -11.38 4.55
N GLU A 96 -3.00 -11.18 5.87
CA GLU A 96 -4.27 -10.81 6.51
C GLU A 96 -4.81 -9.48 5.97
N GLU A 97 -3.96 -8.46 5.89
CA GLU A 97 -4.35 -7.13 5.42
C GLU A 97 -4.79 -7.17 3.96
N MET A 98 -3.99 -7.77 3.07
CA MET A 98 -4.25 -7.79 1.63
C MET A 98 -5.42 -8.72 1.26
N SER A 99 -5.68 -9.80 1.99
CA SER A 99 -6.82 -10.69 1.76
C SER A 99 -8.13 -10.16 2.33
N SER A 100 -8.10 -9.15 3.19
CA SER A 100 -9.29 -8.53 3.73
C SER A 100 -10.16 -7.88 2.64
N PRO A 101 -11.49 -7.75 2.85
CA PRO A 101 -12.36 -7.05 1.89
C PRO A 101 -11.87 -5.63 1.58
N VAL A 102 -11.30 -4.95 2.56
CA VAL A 102 -10.74 -3.59 2.42
C VAL A 102 -9.45 -3.63 1.59
N GLY A 103 -8.53 -4.54 1.90
CA GLY A 103 -7.29 -4.73 1.16
C GLY A 103 -7.55 -5.06 -0.31
N LEU A 104 -8.45 -6.00 -0.58
CA LEU A 104 -8.87 -6.34 -1.95
C LEU A 104 -9.47 -5.15 -2.71
N ALA A 105 -10.30 -4.33 -2.06
CA ALA A 105 -10.85 -3.12 -2.68
C ALA A 105 -9.73 -2.12 -3.03
N MET A 106 -8.79 -1.89 -2.12
CA MET A 106 -7.65 -1.00 -2.35
C MET A 106 -6.75 -1.51 -3.48
N MET A 107 -6.47 -2.82 -3.54
CA MET A 107 -5.71 -3.42 -4.63
C MET A 107 -6.39 -3.25 -5.99
N ARG A 108 -7.72 -3.43 -6.06
CA ARG A 108 -8.48 -3.18 -7.30
C ARG A 108 -8.37 -1.74 -7.75
N ASP A 109 -8.35 -0.78 -6.82
CA ASP A 109 -8.19 0.63 -7.14
C ASP A 109 -6.84 0.93 -7.73
N VAL A 110 -5.78 0.44 -7.10
CA VAL A 110 -4.41 0.60 -7.60
C VAL A 110 -4.27 -0.01 -9.00
N LEU A 111 -4.82 -1.22 -9.21
CA LEU A 111 -4.76 -1.93 -10.48
C LEU A 111 -5.71 -1.37 -11.56
N SER A 112 -6.70 -0.55 -11.20
CA SER A 112 -7.61 0.09 -12.15
C SER A 112 -6.98 1.25 -12.92
N THR A 113 -5.82 1.72 -12.51
CA THR A 113 -5.05 2.77 -13.18
C THR A 113 -4.13 2.18 -14.26
N SER A 114 -3.59 3.04 -15.13
CA SER A 114 -2.69 2.60 -16.19
C SER A 114 -1.47 1.84 -15.64
N PRO A 115 -1.00 0.77 -16.32
CA PRO A 115 0.22 0.07 -15.93
C PRO A 115 1.41 1.03 -15.82
N GLY A 116 2.18 0.91 -14.73
CA GLY A 116 3.31 1.81 -14.46
C GLY A 116 2.92 3.17 -13.90
N ALA A 117 1.64 3.39 -13.55
CA ALA A 117 1.25 4.57 -12.81
C ALA A 117 2.01 4.70 -11.48
N ASP A 118 2.30 5.93 -11.06
CA ASP A 118 3.07 6.22 -9.84
C ASP A 118 2.50 5.50 -8.60
N ASN A 119 1.18 5.29 -8.55
CA ASN A 119 0.49 4.62 -7.44
C ASN A 119 0.89 3.15 -7.30
N ALA A 120 0.92 2.37 -8.40
CA ALA A 120 1.34 0.96 -8.36
C ALA A 120 2.82 0.84 -7.97
N CYS A 121 3.68 1.69 -8.53
CA CYS A 121 5.10 1.76 -8.16
C CYS A 121 5.30 2.14 -6.68
N GLN A 122 4.43 2.99 -6.14
CA GLN A 122 4.50 3.40 -4.74
C GLN A 122 4.14 2.25 -3.79
N CYS A 123 3.12 1.43 -4.11
CA CYS A 123 2.79 0.24 -3.33
C CYS A 123 3.96 -0.75 -3.30
N SER A 124 4.58 -1.01 -4.45
CA SER A 124 5.77 -1.87 -4.55
C SER A 124 6.93 -1.34 -3.70
N ARG A 125 7.15 -0.02 -3.70
CA ARG A 125 8.19 0.60 -2.86
C ARG A 125 7.92 0.41 -1.37
N TYR A 126 6.69 0.55 -0.90
CA TYR A 126 6.37 0.34 0.51
C TYR A 126 6.70 -1.09 0.98
N VAL A 127 6.39 -2.09 0.16
CA VAL A 127 6.75 -3.48 0.45
C VAL A 127 8.27 -3.65 0.49
N ALA A 128 8.99 -3.13 -0.52
CA ALA A 128 10.44 -3.22 -0.59
C ALA A 128 11.12 -2.50 0.59
N GLU A 129 10.63 -1.33 1.00
CA GLU A 129 11.15 -0.58 2.14
C GLU A 129 11.00 -1.36 3.46
N GLN A 130 9.87 -2.06 3.66
CA GLN A 130 9.68 -2.89 4.85
C GLN A 130 10.59 -4.12 4.86
N LEU A 131 10.70 -4.81 3.72
CA LEU A 131 11.60 -5.95 3.60
C LEU A 131 13.07 -5.53 3.76
N GLU A 132 13.46 -4.38 3.25
CA GLU A 132 14.81 -3.82 3.46
C GLU A 132 15.07 -3.50 4.94
N ALA A 133 14.08 -2.98 5.67
CA ALA A 133 14.23 -2.76 7.11
C ALA A 133 14.48 -4.07 7.88
N ILE A 134 13.76 -5.15 7.54
CA ILE A 134 13.98 -6.50 8.08
C ILE A 134 15.38 -6.99 7.71
N ALA A 135 15.73 -6.91 6.43
CA ALA A 135 17.02 -7.37 5.92
C ALA A 135 18.21 -6.63 6.55
N ALA A 136 18.10 -5.30 6.72
CA ALA A 136 19.14 -4.50 7.35
C ALA A 136 19.37 -4.91 8.82
N ARG A 137 18.28 -5.18 9.58
CA ARG A 137 18.40 -5.67 10.96
C ARG A 137 19.08 -7.03 11.02
N ALA A 138 18.67 -7.96 10.15
CA ALA A 138 19.25 -9.30 10.07
C ALA A 138 20.75 -9.25 9.74
N ARG A 139 21.15 -8.46 8.74
CA ARG A 139 22.57 -8.23 8.41
C ARG A 139 23.36 -7.66 9.59
N ASN A 140 22.78 -6.71 10.33
CA ASN A 140 23.43 -6.16 11.52
C ASN A 140 23.61 -7.19 12.65
N ARG A 141 22.74 -8.22 12.70
CA ARG A 141 22.90 -9.37 13.61
C ARG A 141 23.86 -10.44 13.07
N GLY A 142 24.37 -10.29 11.84
CA GLY A 142 25.27 -11.24 11.18
C GLY A 142 24.55 -12.44 10.57
N GLU A 143 23.24 -12.36 10.35
CA GLU A 143 22.45 -13.40 9.70
C GLU A 143 22.65 -13.37 8.18
N ALA A 144 22.73 -14.54 7.55
CA ALA A 144 22.66 -14.65 6.09
C ALA A 144 21.28 -14.18 5.61
N THR A 145 21.27 -13.22 4.70
CA THR A 145 20.04 -12.52 4.35
C THR A 145 19.86 -12.49 2.83
N PRO A 146 18.75 -12.98 2.29
CA PRO A 146 18.43 -12.86 0.86
C PRO A 146 18.33 -11.40 0.43
N GLU A 147 18.51 -11.15 -0.86
CA GLU A 147 18.24 -9.85 -1.46
C GLU A 147 16.72 -9.55 -1.42
N VAL A 148 16.36 -8.26 -1.31
CA VAL A 148 14.94 -7.83 -1.21
C VAL A 148 14.13 -8.30 -2.43
N ASP A 149 14.71 -8.24 -3.62
CA ASP A 149 14.04 -8.70 -4.85
C ASP A 149 13.70 -10.20 -4.78
N ALA A 150 14.60 -11.01 -4.22
CA ALA A 150 14.35 -12.44 -4.01
C ALA A 150 13.23 -12.66 -2.98
N MET A 151 13.14 -11.85 -1.92
CA MET A 151 12.03 -11.92 -0.97
C MET A 151 10.70 -11.53 -1.63
N VAL A 152 10.70 -10.51 -2.50
CA VAL A 152 9.52 -10.12 -3.27
C VAL A 152 9.07 -11.28 -4.16
N ASP A 153 9.98 -11.89 -4.91
CA ASP A 153 9.67 -12.95 -5.87
C ASP A 153 9.21 -14.24 -5.19
N LEU A 154 9.82 -14.60 -4.05
CA LEU A 154 9.58 -15.88 -3.39
C LEU A 154 8.52 -15.84 -2.28
N ILE A 155 8.22 -14.66 -1.70
CA ILE A 155 7.24 -14.51 -0.62
C ILE A 155 6.05 -13.66 -1.07
N VAL A 156 6.29 -12.43 -1.53
CA VAL A 156 5.21 -11.47 -1.81
C VAL A 156 4.41 -11.88 -3.03
N ALA A 157 5.06 -12.18 -4.14
CA ALA A 157 4.41 -12.49 -5.40
C ALA A 157 3.50 -13.74 -5.30
N PRO A 158 3.91 -14.86 -4.68
CA PRO A 158 3.02 -16.00 -4.51
C PRO A 158 1.82 -15.73 -3.60
N ILE A 159 1.98 -14.94 -2.53
CA ILE A 159 0.87 -14.51 -1.66
C ILE A 159 -0.12 -13.68 -2.48
N MET A 160 0.36 -12.66 -3.18
CA MET A 160 -0.48 -11.79 -3.99
C MET A 160 -1.18 -12.54 -5.13
N TYR A 161 -0.49 -13.47 -5.79
CA TYR A 161 -1.10 -14.30 -6.82
C TYR A 161 -2.30 -15.09 -6.26
N ARG A 162 -2.16 -15.69 -5.08
CA ARG A 162 -3.25 -16.44 -4.45
C ARG A 162 -4.39 -15.54 -3.97
N ILE A 163 -4.10 -14.35 -3.46
CA ILE A 163 -5.11 -13.36 -3.06
C ILE A 163 -5.94 -12.93 -4.28
N LEU A 164 -5.29 -12.66 -5.40
CA LEU A 164 -5.96 -12.11 -6.59
C LEU A 164 -6.63 -13.17 -7.46
N PHE A 165 -6.10 -14.40 -7.52
CA PHE A 165 -6.50 -15.42 -8.50
C PHE A 165 -6.76 -16.80 -7.88
N GLY A 166 -6.41 -17.02 -6.63
CA GLY A 166 -6.51 -18.31 -5.96
C GLY A 166 -7.79 -18.46 -5.15
N ALA A 167 -7.91 -19.63 -4.51
CA ALA A 167 -8.94 -19.88 -3.51
C ALA A 167 -8.48 -19.30 -2.16
N PRO A 168 -9.27 -18.45 -1.49
CA PRO A 168 -8.92 -17.84 -0.21
C PRO A 168 -8.55 -18.88 0.87
N ASP A 169 -9.21 -20.02 0.85
CA ASP A 169 -9.02 -21.12 1.83
C ASP A 169 -7.63 -21.79 1.77
N THR A 170 -6.78 -21.41 0.82
CA THR A 170 -5.42 -21.95 0.69
C THR A 170 -4.33 -21.03 1.22
N LEU A 171 -4.72 -19.88 1.78
CA LEU A 171 -3.83 -18.91 2.39
C LEU A 171 -3.90 -19.06 3.91
N ASP A 172 -2.85 -19.63 4.48
CA ASP A 172 -2.68 -19.80 5.91
C ASP A 172 -1.21 -19.50 6.31
N THR A 173 -0.95 -19.48 7.60
CA THR A 173 0.41 -19.29 8.15
C THR A 173 1.36 -20.36 7.65
N ALA A 174 0.93 -21.63 7.56
CA ALA A 174 1.75 -22.73 7.07
C ALA A 174 2.17 -22.56 5.60
N TYR A 175 1.37 -21.85 4.80
CA TYR A 175 1.77 -21.48 3.45
C TYR A 175 2.84 -20.40 3.46
N CYS A 176 2.70 -19.36 4.28
CA CYS A 176 3.72 -18.34 4.45
C CYS A 176 5.05 -18.93 4.90
N ASP A 177 5.04 -19.83 5.90
CA ASP A 177 6.23 -20.52 6.41
C ASP A 177 7.00 -21.27 5.31
N LYS A 178 6.27 -21.96 4.42
CA LYS A 178 6.88 -22.66 3.26
C LYS A 178 7.54 -21.70 2.27
N LEU A 179 6.96 -20.54 2.05
CA LEU A 179 7.55 -19.52 1.16
C LEU A 179 8.81 -18.94 1.79
N ILE A 180 8.76 -18.62 3.07
CA ILE A 180 9.91 -18.10 3.83
C ILE A 180 11.03 -19.13 3.87
N GLU A 181 10.73 -20.40 4.15
CA GLU A 181 11.73 -21.47 4.11
C GLU A 181 12.47 -21.52 2.77
N ARG A 182 11.73 -21.43 1.66
CA ARG A 182 12.34 -21.41 0.31
C ARG A 182 13.22 -20.17 0.10
N ALA A 183 12.78 -19.02 0.56
CA ALA A 183 13.53 -17.77 0.42
C ALA A 183 14.82 -17.78 1.26
N LEU A 184 14.85 -18.50 2.39
CA LEU A 184 16.02 -18.58 3.27
C LEU A 184 17.00 -19.70 2.90
N THR A 185 16.59 -20.69 2.09
CA THR A 185 17.41 -21.86 1.73
C THR A 185 17.94 -21.84 0.29
N GLY A 186 17.42 -20.97 -0.56
CA GLY A 186 17.81 -20.80 -1.96
C GLY A 186 18.90 -19.80 -2.10
#